data_641ab34a281cf9c8dd1f5ad1e1b76994
#
_entry.id   641ab34a281cf9c8dd1f5ad1e1b76994
#
_cell.length_a   1.000
_cell.length_b   1.000
_cell.length_c   1.000
_cell.angle_alpha   90.00
_cell.angle_beta   90.00
_cell.angle_gamma   90.00
#
_symmetry.space_group_name_H-M   'P 1'
#
loop_
_entity.id
_entity.type
_entity.pdbx_description
1 polymer ?
#
loop_
_entity_poly.entity_id
_entity_poly.type
_entity_poly.pdbx_seq_one_letter_code
_entity_poly.pdbx_strand_id
1 'polypeptide(L)'
;MEKDGERDFLASIRCKVLRAHLCQRITWNGLFMTIIKDTKAILTGLWTTWKHMWRPSLTVQYPEKKRIPPPRYRARMVLTRDPDGEERCVACYLCSAACPVDCISMQAAERPNGRRYAEWFRINFSRCIFCGLCAEACPTMAIQMTPEYEICKRDIMDLVYEKEDLLIAGCGKDPEYNFYRHAGIGVVNPRGGNPDEEPPTDPRGLMP
;
A
#
# COMPACT_ATOMS: atom_id res chain seq x y z
N MET A 1 -37.69 23.72 53.32
CA MET A 1 -36.58 23.98 54.27
C MET A 1 -35.44 22.95 54.13
N GLU A 2 -35.18 22.43 52.94
CA GLU A 2 -34.16 21.36 52.73
C GLU A 2 -33.07 21.70 51.71
N LYS A 3 -33.09 22.90 51.13
CA LYS A 3 -32.12 23.34 50.12
C LYS A 3 -30.95 24.19 50.68
N ASP A 4 -31.00 24.59 51.89
CA ASP A 4 -29.97 25.49 52.46
C ASP A 4 -28.81 24.74 53.12
N GLY A 5 -29.05 23.50 53.61
CA GLY A 5 -28.00 22.63 54.21
C GLY A 5 -26.99 22.09 53.17
N GLU A 6 -27.43 21.89 51.94
CA GLU A 6 -26.55 21.31 50.89
C GLU A 6 -25.58 22.35 50.31
N ARG A 7 -25.99 23.62 50.27
CA ARG A 7 -25.15 24.74 49.83
C ARG A 7 -24.04 25.05 50.83
N ASP A 8 -24.35 25.01 52.13
CA ASP A 8 -23.34 25.22 53.18
C ASP A 8 -22.34 24.08 53.28
N PHE A 9 -22.74 22.85 53.00
CA PHE A 9 -21.87 21.70 52.98
C PHE A 9 -20.87 21.76 51.79
N LEU A 10 -21.36 22.11 50.61
CA LEU A 10 -20.52 22.27 49.39
C LEU A 10 -19.58 23.48 49.52
N ALA A 11 -19.99 24.58 50.16
CA ALA A 11 -19.17 25.76 50.45
C ALA A 11 -18.05 25.41 51.42
N SER A 12 -18.35 24.58 52.46
CA SER A 12 -17.37 24.11 53.43
C SER A 12 -16.29 23.21 52.80
N ILE A 13 -16.69 22.31 51.90
CA ILE A 13 -15.75 21.46 51.19
C ILE A 13 -14.88 22.29 50.23
N ARG A 14 -15.47 23.21 49.48
CA ARG A 14 -14.70 24.12 48.59
C ARG A 14 -13.69 24.95 49.35
N CYS A 15 -14.04 25.45 50.52
CA CYS A 15 -13.14 26.23 51.37
C CYS A 15 -12.01 25.39 51.93
N LYS A 16 -12.26 24.11 52.30
CA LYS A 16 -11.21 23.19 52.76
C LYS A 16 -10.25 22.78 51.66
N VAL A 17 -10.74 22.52 50.47
CA VAL A 17 -9.93 22.15 49.30
C VAL A 17 -9.08 23.34 48.84
N LEU A 18 -9.64 24.56 48.79
CA LEU A 18 -8.90 25.77 48.47
C LEU A 18 -7.85 26.13 49.53
N ARG A 19 -8.15 25.90 50.84
CA ARG A 19 -7.15 26.09 51.90
C ARG A 19 -6.03 25.05 51.87
N ALA A 20 -6.32 23.82 51.49
CA ALA A 20 -5.27 22.80 51.36
C ALA A 20 -4.29 23.13 50.24
N HIS A 21 -4.77 23.75 49.15
CA HIS A 21 -3.89 24.21 48.09
C HIS A 21 -3.16 25.53 48.36
N LEU A 22 -3.69 26.41 49.18
CA LEU A 22 -3.09 27.71 49.46
C LEU A 22 -2.21 27.73 50.71
N CYS A 23 -2.25 26.68 51.55
CA CYS A 23 -1.46 26.62 52.79
C CYS A 23 -0.31 25.62 52.75
N GLN A 24 0.23 25.34 51.56
CA GLN A 24 1.63 24.89 51.54
C GLN A 24 2.51 26.10 51.81
N ARG A 25 2.85 26.29 53.06
CA ARG A 25 3.98 27.16 53.42
C ARG A 25 5.16 26.71 52.57
N ILE A 26 5.52 27.54 51.59
CA ILE A 26 6.77 27.38 50.86
C ILE A 26 7.88 27.59 51.90
N THR A 27 8.24 26.50 52.55
CA THR A 27 9.47 26.53 53.36
C THR A 27 10.63 26.72 52.39
N TRP A 28 11.60 27.52 52.71
CA TRP A 28 12.79 27.77 51.88
C TRP A 28 13.42 26.48 51.37
N ASN A 29 13.39 25.41 52.18
CA ASN A 29 13.84 24.07 51.80
C ASN A 29 12.94 23.44 50.71
N GLY A 30 11.63 23.64 50.75
CA GLY A 30 10.71 23.15 49.71
C GLY A 30 10.90 23.85 48.35
N LEU A 31 11.11 25.20 48.39
CA LEU A 31 11.37 25.96 47.17
C LEU A 31 12.71 25.57 46.53
N PHE A 32 13.76 25.40 47.37
CA PHE A 32 15.07 24.98 46.89
C PHE A 32 15.04 23.57 46.26
N MET A 33 14.31 22.63 46.85
CA MET A 33 14.14 21.29 46.32
C MET A 33 13.32 21.26 45.04
N THR A 34 12.33 22.13 44.85
CA THR A 34 11.60 22.25 43.58
C THR A 34 12.49 22.84 42.49
N ILE A 35 13.25 23.87 42.76
CA ILE A 35 14.20 24.47 41.81
C ILE A 35 15.23 23.42 41.36
N ILE A 36 15.78 22.62 42.25
CA ILE A 36 16.73 21.54 41.88
C ILE A 36 16.07 20.50 41.01
N LYS A 37 14.83 20.10 41.29
CA LYS A 37 14.09 19.14 40.45
C LYS A 37 13.82 19.70 39.08
N ASP A 38 13.40 20.93 38.96
CA ASP A 38 13.08 21.60 37.72
C ASP A 38 14.33 21.81 36.85
N THR A 39 15.44 22.26 37.44
CA THR A 39 16.72 22.39 36.74
C THR A 39 17.25 21.04 36.28
N LYS A 40 17.12 19.99 37.09
CA LYS A 40 17.48 18.63 36.68
C LYS A 40 16.63 18.14 35.51
N ALA A 41 15.32 18.41 35.50
CA ALA A 41 14.42 18.05 34.38
C ALA A 41 14.83 18.75 33.08
N ILE A 42 15.14 20.05 33.14
CA ILE A 42 15.63 20.83 32.00
C ILE A 42 16.95 20.26 31.46
N LEU A 43 17.92 20.01 32.36
CA LEU A 43 19.21 19.45 32.01
C LEU A 43 19.07 18.04 31.39
N THR A 44 18.16 17.25 31.92
CA THR A 44 17.88 15.92 31.35
C THR A 44 17.30 16.03 29.93
N GLY A 45 16.40 16.98 29.70
CA GLY A 45 15.85 17.27 28.38
C GLY A 45 16.93 17.71 27.39
N LEU A 46 17.77 18.67 27.79
CA LEU A 46 18.90 19.13 26.98
C LEU A 46 19.91 18.01 26.68
N TRP A 47 20.21 17.19 27.68
CA TRP A 47 21.09 16.02 27.49
C TRP A 47 20.53 15.00 26.51
N THR A 48 19.23 14.73 26.55
CA THR A 48 18.58 13.84 25.60
C THR A 48 18.65 14.37 24.17
N THR A 49 18.35 15.64 23.95
CA THR A 49 18.45 16.26 22.62
C THR A 49 19.89 16.30 22.11
N TRP A 50 20.84 16.66 23.00
CA TRP A 50 22.26 16.62 22.69
C TRP A 50 22.73 15.22 22.24
N LYS A 51 22.36 14.17 22.99
CA LYS A 51 22.69 12.80 22.65
C LYS A 51 22.09 12.36 21.30
N HIS A 52 20.90 12.84 20.94
CA HIS A 52 20.28 12.54 19.65
C HIS A 52 21.00 13.18 18.47
N MET A 53 21.66 14.32 18.65
CA MET A 53 22.43 15.00 17.61
C MET A 53 23.61 14.17 17.08
N TRP A 54 24.19 13.30 17.94
CA TRP A 54 25.33 12.44 17.59
C TRP A 54 24.92 11.05 17.11
N ARG A 55 23.63 10.76 17.03
CA ARG A 55 23.16 9.46 16.50
C ARG A 55 23.30 9.43 15.00
N PRO A 56 23.71 8.27 14.41
CA PRO A 56 23.67 8.11 12.96
C PRO A 56 22.23 8.24 12.46
N SER A 57 22.06 8.78 11.25
CA SER A 57 20.76 8.94 10.63
C SER A 57 20.08 7.57 10.39
N LEU A 58 18.79 7.47 10.70
CA LEU A 58 17.97 6.29 10.41
C LEU A 58 17.36 6.34 9.01
N THR A 59 17.62 7.42 8.27
CA THR A 59 17.08 7.62 6.92
C THR A 59 17.76 6.69 5.94
N VAL A 60 16.98 6.10 5.06
CA VAL A 60 17.48 5.34 3.92
C VAL A 60 17.89 6.34 2.84
N GLN A 61 19.12 6.23 2.36
CA GLN A 61 19.63 7.10 1.30
C GLN A 61 19.08 6.63 -0.06
N TYR A 62 17.96 7.20 -0.47
CA TYR A 62 17.42 6.99 -1.79
C TYR A 62 18.13 7.95 -2.77
N PRO A 63 18.55 7.54 -4.00
CA PRO A 63 18.26 6.24 -4.65
C PRO A 63 19.29 5.11 -4.40
N GLU A 64 20.40 5.37 -3.67
CA GLU A 64 21.50 4.39 -3.50
C GLU A 64 21.02 3.15 -2.73
N LYS A 65 20.14 3.35 -1.75
CA LYS A 65 19.48 2.27 -1.01
C LYS A 65 17.98 2.37 -1.16
N LYS A 66 17.38 1.40 -1.83
CA LYS A 66 15.94 1.28 -1.95
C LYS A 66 15.39 0.34 -0.88
N ARG A 67 14.22 0.66 -0.33
CA ARG A 67 13.50 -0.30 0.51
C ARG A 67 12.88 -1.35 -0.38
N ILE A 68 13.02 -2.61 -0.01
CA ILE A 68 12.33 -3.72 -0.65
C ILE A 68 10.88 -3.70 -0.15
N PRO A 69 9.89 -3.42 -0.99
CA PRO A 69 8.49 -3.44 -0.59
C PRO A 69 8.03 -4.88 -0.27
N PRO A 70 7.03 -5.05 0.61
CA PRO A 70 6.50 -6.37 0.92
C PRO A 70 5.81 -7.00 -0.32
N PRO A 71 5.71 -8.34 -0.41
CA PRO A 71 5.11 -9.04 -1.57
C PRO A 71 3.66 -8.64 -1.87
N ARG A 72 2.92 -8.17 -0.86
CA ARG A 72 1.54 -7.68 -0.99
C ARG A 72 1.43 -6.20 -1.29
N TYR A 73 2.54 -5.57 -1.66
CA TYR A 73 2.54 -4.15 -2.00
C TYR A 73 1.68 -3.89 -3.25
N ARG A 74 0.89 -2.83 -3.21
CA ARG A 74 -0.01 -2.44 -4.30
C ARG A 74 0.59 -1.25 -5.04
N ALA A 75 1.42 -1.55 -6.06
CA ALA A 75 1.97 -0.52 -6.94
C ALA A 75 1.51 -0.77 -8.39
N ARG A 76 2.39 -0.65 -9.38
CA ARG A 76 2.02 -0.75 -10.79
C ARG A 76 1.32 -2.07 -11.11
N MET A 77 0.21 -1.99 -11.86
CA MET A 77 -0.45 -3.16 -12.41
C MET A 77 0.24 -3.61 -13.69
N VAL A 78 0.25 -4.92 -13.91
CA VAL A 78 0.75 -5.56 -15.12
C VAL A 78 -0.24 -6.61 -15.60
N LEU A 79 -0.18 -6.93 -16.89
CA LEU A 79 -0.90 -8.04 -17.49
C LEU A 79 0.03 -9.23 -17.66
N THR A 80 -0.43 -10.40 -17.26
CA THR A 80 0.36 -11.64 -17.29
C THR A 80 -0.05 -12.54 -18.44
N ARG A 81 0.83 -13.50 -18.77
CA ARG A 81 0.59 -14.55 -19.76
C ARG A 81 0.34 -15.89 -19.08
N ASP A 82 -0.33 -16.77 -19.78
CA ASP A 82 -0.43 -18.17 -19.41
C ASP A 82 0.91 -18.89 -19.65
N PRO A 83 1.13 -20.06 -19.05
CA PRO A 83 2.34 -20.87 -19.28
C PRO A 83 2.51 -21.26 -20.77
N ASP A 84 1.45 -21.28 -21.56
CA ASP A 84 1.48 -21.50 -23.00
C ASP A 84 1.89 -20.26 -23.83
N GLY A 85 2.26 -19.16 -23.16
CA GLY A 85 2.67 -17.90 -23.78
C GLY A 85 1.53 -17.00 -24.25
N GLU A 86 0.27 -17.46 -24.17
CA GLU A 86 -0.89 -16.66 -24.54
C GLU A 86 -1.27 -15.67 -23.43
N GLU A 87 -1.99 -14.63 -23.82
CA GLU A 87 -2.46 -13.61 -22.86
C GLU A 87 -3.56 -14.20 -21.96
N ARG A 88 -3.46 -14.04 -20.65
CA ARG A 88 -4.49 -14.44 -19.69
C ARG A 88 -5.76 -13.60 -19.79
N CYS A 89 -5.64 -12.37 -20.28
CA CYS A 89 -6.76 -11.46 -20.33
C CYS A 89 -7.76 -11.90 -21.42
N VAL A 90 -8.99 -12.19 -20.99
CA VAL A 90 -10.11 -12.54 -21.86
C VAL A 90 -11.04 -11.37 -22.13
N ALA A 91 -10.65 -10.17 -21.77
CA ALA A 91 -11.44 -8.94 -21.91
C ALA A 91 -12.89 -9.09 -21.40
N CYS A 92 -13.05 -9.57 -20.17
CA CYS A 92 -14.36 -9.77 -19.55
C CYS A 92 -14.99 -8.50 -18.94
N TYR A 93 -14.27 -7.38 -18.95
CA TYR A 93 -14.68 -6.07 -18.41
C TYR A 93 -14.86 -5.99 -16.86
N LEU A 94 -14.67 -7.07 -16.11
CA LEU A 94 -14.88 -7.06 -14.66
C LEU A 94 -13.93 -6.11 -13.93
N CYS A 95 -12.68 -6.01 -14.39
CA CYS A 95 -11.71 -5.08 -13.80
C CYS A 95 -12.08 -3.60 -14.05
N SER A 96 -12.66 -3.28 -15.21
CA SER A 96 -13.18 -1.96 -15.51
C SER A 96 -14.41 -1.64 -14.64
N ALA A 97 -15.35 -2.57 -14.54
CA ALA A 97 -16.55 -2.43 -13.72
C ALA A 97 -16.25 -2.31 -12.22
N ALA A 98 -15.20 -2.99 -11.73
CA ALA A 98 -14.77 -2.92 -10.33
C ALA A 98 -13.94 -1.67 -10.01
N CYS A 99 -13.55 -0.89 -11.02
CA CYS A 99 -12.69 0.28 -10.81
C CYS A 99 -13.48 1.48 -10.27
N PRO A 100 -13.21 1.98 -9.05
CA PRO A 100 -13.98 3.07 -8.46
C PRO A 100 -13.74 4.43 -9.13
N VAL A 101 -12.67 4.55 -9.92
CA VAL A 101 -12.27 5.80 -10.60
C VAL A 101 -12.34 5.69 -12.13
N ASP A 102 -12.85 4.57 -12.62
CA ASP A 102 -13.03 4.30 -14.06
C ASP A 102 -11.79 4.62 -14.92
N CYS A 103 -10.62 4.11 -14.46
CA CYS A 103 -9.34 4.36 -15.12
C CYS A 103 -8.92 3.25 -16.09
N ILE A 104 -9.74 2.18 -16.25
CA ILE A 104 -9.45 1.02 -17.08
C ILE A 104 -10.43 0.96 -18.25
N SER A 105 -9.90 0.92 -19.45
CA SER A 105 -10.69 0.74 -20.67
C SER A 105 -10.08 -0.35 -21.54
N MET A 106 -10.94 -1.10 -22.25
CA MET A 106 -10.51 -2.22 -23.08
C MET A 106 -11.52 -2.52 -24.19
N GLN A 107 -11.08 -3.23 -25.20
CA GLN A 107 -11.89 -3.78 -26.27
C GLN A 107 -11.63 -5.26 -26.39
N ALA A 108 -12.69 -6.06 -26.44
CA ALA A 108 -12.59 -7.49 -26.65
C ALA A 108 -12.54 -7.81 -28.14
N ALA A 109 -11.73 -8.79 -28.52
CA ALA A 109 -11.72 -9.43 -29.83
C ALA A 109 -11.62 -10.97 -29.68
N GLU A 110 -11.92 -11.70 -30.75
CA GLU A 110 -11.83 -13.14 -30.78
C GLU A 110 -10.79 -13.58 -31.81
N ARG A 111 -9.96 -14.53 -31.43
CA ARG A 111 -9.01 -15.17 -32.35
C ARG A 111 -9.70 -16.27 -33.15
N PRO A 112 -9.13 -16.70 -34.29
CA PRO A 112 -9.67 -17.80 -35.08
C PRO A 112 -9.81 -19.13 -34.32
N ASN A 113 -9.07 -19.30 -33.23
CA ASN A 113 -9.15 -20.45 -32.33
C ASN A 113 -10.28 -20.33 -31.27
N GLY A 114 -11.15 -19.34 -31.37
CA GLY A 114 -12.25 -19.12 -30.44
C GLY A 114 -11.79 -18.47 -29.07
N ARG A 115 -10.51 -18.21 -28.90
CA ARG A 115 -10.00 -17.54 -27.69
C ARG A 115 -10.33 -16.05 -27.73
N ARG A 116 -10.96 -15.53 -26.67
CA ARG A 116 -11.14 -14.11 -26.48
C ARG A 116 -9.85 -13.49 -25.90
N TYR A 117 -9.57 -12.30 -26.34
CA TYR A 117 -8.42 -11.51 -25.85
C TYR A 117 -8.76 -10.03 -25.88
N ALA A 118 -7.97 -9.21 -25.19
CA ALA A 118 -8.08 -7.76 -25.31
C ALA A 118 -7.39 -7.31 -26.61
N GLU A 119 -8.12 -6.75 -27.56
CA GLU A 119 -7.57 -6.12 -28.75
C GLU A 119 -6.70 -4.95 -28.36
N TRP A 120 -7.23 -4.08 -27.51
CA TRP A 120 -6.48 -3.06 -26.80
C TRP A 120 -6.91 -3.04 -25.34
N PHE A 121 -5.99 -2.61 -24.47
CA PHE A 121 -6.18 -2.49 -23.04
C PHE A 121 -5.41 -1.28 -22.55
N ARG A 122 -6.05 -0.43 -21.78
CA ARG A 122 -5.45 0.83 -21.35
C ARG A 122 -5.76 1.09 -19.87
N ILE A 123 -4.74 1.51 -19.14
CA ILE A 123 -4.87 1.98 -17.76
C ILE A 123 -4.35 3.39 -17.66
N ASN A 124 -5.15 4.30 -17.13
CA ASN A 124 -4.71 5.65 -16.81
C ASN A 124 -4.20 5.70 -15.37
N PHE A 125 -2.88 5.61 -15.20
CA PHE A 125 -2.24 5.68 -13.88
C PHE A 125 -2.30 7.06 -13.23
N SER A 126 -2.59 8.12 -13.97
CA SER A 126 -2.77 9.45 -13.39
C SER A 126 -4.08 9.55 -12.55
N ARG A 127 -5.06 8.71 -12.82
CA ARG A 127 -6.32 8.62 -12.07
C ARG A 127 -6.35 7.44 -11.09
N CYS A 128 -5.50 6.46 -11.29
CA CYS A 128 -5.50 5.23 -10.51
C CYS A 128 -5.14 5.50 -9.04
N ILE A 129 -5.91 4.95 -8.11
CA ILE A 129 -5.67 5.03 -6.66
C ILE A 129 -4.97 3.80 -6.09
N PHE A 130 -4.53 2.87 -6.94
CA PHE A 130 -3.83 1.64 -6.56
C PHE A 130 -4.55 0.78 -5.51
N CYS A 131 -5.89 0.77 -5.53
CA CYS A 131 -6.71 0.05 -4.56
C CYS A 131 -6.63 -1.48 -4.69
N GLY A 132 -6.28 -2.02 -5.89
CA GLY A 132 -6.16 -3.44 -6.14
C GLY A 132 -7.46 -4.18 -6.45
N LEU A 133 -8.61 -3.52 -6.44
CA LEU A 133 -9.91 -4.15 -6.73
C LEU A 133 -9.97 -4.80 -8.12
N CYS A 134 -9.28 -4.22 -9.10
CA CYS A 134 -9.17 -4.80 -10.45
C CYS A 134 -8.45 -6.17 -10.45
N ALA A 135 -7.44 -6.35 -9.61
CA ALA A 135 -6.74 -7.62 -9.47
C ALA A 135 -7.61 -8.65 -8.72
N GLU A 136 -8.37 -8.22 -7.73
CA GLU A 136 -9.29 -9.08 -6.98
C GLU A 136 -10.51 -9.52 -7.84
N ALA A 137 -10.99 -8.64 -8.72
CA ALA A 137 -12.13 -8.91 -9.61
C ALA A 137 -11.76 -9.76 -10.83
N CYS A 138 -10.47 -9.98 -11.11
CA CYS A 138 -10.02 -10.67 -12.30
C CYS A 138 -10.14 -12.21 -12.15
N PRO A 139 -11.05 -12.89 -12.88
CA PRO A 139 -11.24 -14.34 -12.73
C PRO A 139 -10.08 -15.14 -13.34
N THR A 140 -9.33 -14.55 -14.27
CA THR A 140 -8.23 -15.21 -14.97
C THR A 140 -6.87 -14.89 -14.38
N MET A 141 -6.81 -14.12 -13.27
CA MET A 141 -5.56 -13.64 -12.67
C MET A 141 -4.63 -12.93 -13.69
N ALA A 142 -5.23 -12.34 -14.73
CA ALA A 142 -4.49 -11.68 -15.79
C ALA A 142 -3.87 -10.38 -15.33
N ILE A 143 -4.59 -9.60 -14.53
CA ILE A 143 -4.09 -8.33 -13.98
C ILE A 143 -3.54 -8.58 -12.58
N GLN A 144 -2.28 -8.23 -12.38
CA GLN A 144 -1.59 -8.40 -11.11
C GLN A 144 -0.90 -7.12 -10.68
N MET A 145 -0.72 -6.95 -9.38
CA MET A 145 0.01 -5.82 -8.82
C MET A 145 1.45 -6.19 -8.54
N THR A 146 2.37 -5.34 -8.99
CA THR A 146 3.81 -5.50 -8.76
C THR A 146 4.26 -4.61 -7.59
N PRO A 147 5.43 -4.85 -7.01
CA PRO A 147 6.03 -3.97 -6.03
C PRO A 147 6.71 -2.74 -6.66
N GLU A 148 6.68 -2.60 -7.99
CA GLU A 148 7.30 -1.48 -8.70
C GLU A 148 6.49 -0.19 -8.50
N TYR A 149 7.09 0.77 -7.81
CA TYR A 149 6.47 2.06 -7.48
C TYR A 149 7.09 3.24 -8.23
N GLU A 150 8.19 3.02 -8.96
CA GLU A 150 8.91 4.08 -9.67
C GLU A 150 8.30 4.36 -11.04
N ILE A 151 7.07 4.87 -11.05
CA ILE A 151 6.30 5.19 -12.27
C ILE A 151 6.18 6.70 -12.52
N CYS A 152 7.05 7.49 -11.91
CA CYS A 152 7.04 8.94 -12.10
C CYS A 152 7.40 9.30 -13.54
N LYS A 153 6.56 10.10 -14.19
CA LYS A 153 6.77 10.64 -15.54
C LYS A 153 6.66 12.15 -15.52
N ARG A 154 7.25 12.79 -16.52
CA ARG A 154 7.22 14.26 -16.68
C ARG A 154 5.90 14.74 -17.25
N ASP A 155 5.37 13.99 -18.22
CA ASP A 155 4.08 14.29 -18.86
C ASP A 155 3.01 13.37 -18.27
N ILE A 156 1.82 13.93 -18.01
CA ILE A 156 0.68 13.18 -17.52
C ILE A 156 0.15 12.17 -18.56
N MET A 157 0.35 12.44 -19.84
CA MET A 157 -0.06 11.53 -20.91
C MET A 157 0.78 10.25 -20.94
N ASP A 158 2.04 10.33 -20.51
CA ASP A 158 2.93 9.16 -20.38
C ASP A 158 2.51 8.22 -19.25
N LEU A 159 1.56 8.63 -18.41
CA LEU A 159 0.97 7.79 -17.37
C LEU A 159 -0.24 6.98 -17.89
N VAL A 160 -0.59 7.12 -19.15
CA VAL A 160 -1.58 6.27 -19.82
C VAL A 160 -0.84 5.11 -20.45
N TYR A 161 -0.88 3.95 -19.78
CA TYR A 161 -0.19 2.75 -20.24
C TYR A 161 -1.11 1.94 -21.15
N GLU A 162 -0.58 1.58 -22.30
CA GLU A 162 -1.23 0.70 -23.28
C GLU A 162 -0.96 -0.77 -22.94
N LYS A 163 -1.63 -1.65 -23.64
CA LYS A 163 -1.50 -3.10 -23.45
C LYS A 163 -0.05 -3.59 -23.55
N GLU A 164 0.72 -3.04 -24.48
CA GLU A 164 2.12 -3.43 -24.71
C GLU A 164 3.02 -3.09 -23.53
N ASP A 165 2.78 -1.94 -22.88
CA ASP A 165 3.52 -1.50 -21.70
C ASP A 165 3.15 -2.29 -20.42
N LEU A 166 1.93 -2.84 -20.42
CA LEU A 166 1.39 -3.57 -19.28
C LEU A 166 1.70 -5.06 -19.35
N LEU A 167 1.86 -5.62 -20.57
CA LEU A 167 1.99 -7.04 -20.80
C LEU A 167 3.42 -7.51 -20.54
N ILE A 168 3.61 -8.28 -19.50
CA ILE A 168 4.90 -8.90 -19.17
C ILE A 168 5.06 -10.27 -19.84
N ALA A 169 6.30 -10.70 -20.01
CA ALA A 169 6.62 -11.97 -20.65
C ALA A 169 6.25 -13.21 -19.83
N GLY A 170 6.03 -13.06 -18.52
CA GLY A 170 5.85 -14.17 -17.60
C GLY A 170 4.43 -14.34 -17.06
N CYS A 171 4.25 -15.44 -16.31
CA CYS A 171 2.98 -15.83 -15.70
C CYS A 171 2.63 -15.07 -14.41
N GLY A 172 3.51 -14.18 -13.95
CA GLY A 172 3.29 -13.41 -12.72
C GLY A 172 3.47 -14.24 -11.44
N LYS A 173 2.63 -13.96 -10.45
CA LYS A 173 2.72 -14.59 -9.12
C LYS A 173 2.27 -16.04 -9.08
N ASP A 174 1.48 -16.46 -10.07
CA ASP A 174 0.86 -17.78 -10.13
C ASP A 174 1.31 -18.51 -11.41
N PRO A 175 2.53 -19.06 -11.46
CA PRO A 175 3.11 -19.64 -12.66
C PRO A 175 2.40 -20.94 -13.12
N GLU A 176 1.79 -21.66 -12.19
CA GLU A 176 1.10 -22.93 -12.49
C GLU A 176 -0.35 -22.74 -12.95
N TYR A 177 -0.90 -21.52 -12.77
CA TYR A 177 -2.29 -21.26 -13.12
C TYR A 177 -2.46 -21.09 -14.63
N ASN A 178 -3.30 -21.92 -15.25
CA ASN A 178 -3.73 -21.80 -16.63
C ASN A 178 -5.27 -21.83 -16.70
N PHE A 179 -5.86 -20.69 -17.02
CA PHE A 179 -7.31 -20.52 -17.05
C PHE A 179 -7.99 -21.47 -18.03
N TYR A 180 -7.45 -21.59 -19.25
CA TYR A 180 -8.07 -22.38 -20.28
C TYR A 180 -8.03 -23.90 -20.02
N ARG A 181 -6.97 -24.38 -19.38
CA ARG A 181 -6.86 -25.75 -18.89
C ARG A 181 -7.90 -26.05 -17.81
N HIS A 182 -8.14 -25.15 -16.91
CA HIS A 182 -9.16 -25.30 -15.86
C HIS A 182 -10.59 -25.16 -16.44
N ALA A 183 -10.78 -24.31 -17.43
CA ALA A 183 -12.06 -24.14 -18.10
C ALA A 183 -12.42 -25.33 -19.06
N GLY A 184 -11.53 -26.30 -19.23
CA GLY A 184 -11.75 -27.46 -20.13
C GLY A 184 -11.72 -27.12 -21.62
N ILE A 185 -11.24 -25.94 -22.00
CA ILE A 185 -11.10 -25.50 -23.38
C ILE A 185 -9.70 -25.85 -23.86
N GLY A 186 -9.61 -26.82 -24.81
CA GLY A 186 -8.34 -27.18 -25.42
C GLY A 186 -7.76 -26.04 -26.24
N VAL A 187 -6.46 -25.79 -26.10
CA VAL A 187 -5.74 -24.84 -26.95
C VAL A 187 -5.42 -25.53 -28.27
N VAL A 188 -5.98 -25.05 -29.38
CA VAL A 188 -5.85 -25.71 -30.69
C VAL A 188 -4.46 -25.55 -31.30
N ASN A 189 -3.71 -24.50 -30.91
CA ASN A 189 -2.30 -24.29 -31.28
C ASN A 189 -1.60 -23.50 -30.16
N PRO A 190 -0.99 -24.15 -29.15
CA PRO A 190 -0.20 -23.47 -28.17
C PRO A 190 0.99 -22.78 -28.86
N ARG A 191 1.13 -21.49 -28.68
CA ARG A 191 2.36 -20.76 -29.03
C ARG A 191 3.36 -20.96 -27.93
N GLY A 192 4.39 -21.69 -28.18
CA GLY A 192 5.34 -22.17 -27.19
C GLY A 192 5.16 -23.67 -27.00
N GLY A 193 6.20 -24.36 -26.62
CA GLY A 193 6.21 -25.81 -26.39
C GLY A 193 5.16 -26.29 -25.39
N ASN A 194 5.13 -27.56 -25.14
CA ASN A 194 4.32 -28.13 -24.08
C ASN A 194 4.58 -27.39 -22.78
N PRO A 195 3.54 -27.01 -21.99
CA PRO A 195 3.73 -26.39 -20.70
C PRO A 195 4.57 -27.20 -19.71
N ASP A 196 4.72 -28.50 -19.99
CA ASP A 196 5.56 -29.44 -19.23
C ASP A 196 7.06 -29.37 -19.64
N GLU A 197 7.38 -28.73 -20.77
CA GLU A 197 8.74 -28.60 -21.33
C GLU A 197 9.38 -27.25 -21.09
N GLU A 198 8.57 -26.19 -20.82
CA GLU A 198 9.11 -24.89 -20.48
C GLU A 198 9.39 -24.80 -18.97
N PRO A 199 10.62 -24.42 -18.58
CA PRO A 199 10.92 -24.20 -17.17
C PRO A 199 9.99 -23.12 -16.62
N PRO A 200 9.46 -23.26 -15.40
CA PRO A 200 8.59 -22.28 -14.80
C PRO A 200 9.30 -20.93 -14.79
N THR A 201 8.68 -19.94 -15.38
CA THR A 201 9.22 -18.57 -15.41
C THR A 201 9.47 -18.13 -13.97
N ASP A 202 10.72 -17.84 -13.65
CA ASP A 202 11.10 -17.40 -12.29
C ASP A 202 10.32 -16.11 -11.98
N PRO A 203 9.40 -16.12 -11.00
CA PRO A 203 8.68 -14.92 -10.61
C PRO A 203 9.59 -13.79 -10.13
N ARG A 204 10.87 -14.08 -9.83
CA ARG A 204 11.89 -13.08 -9.51
C ARG A 204 12.32 -12.29 -10.75
N GLY A 205 12.23 -12.87 -11.94
CA GLY A 205 12.46 -12.16 -13.21
C GLY A 205 11.40 -11.11 -13.55
N LEU A 206 10.29 -11.08 -12.82
CA LEU A 206 9.22 -10.07 -12.92
C LEU A 206 9.39 -8.90 -11.96
N MET A 207 10.39 -8.98 -11.10
CA MET A 207 10.77 -7.89 -10.22
C MET A 207 11.94 -7.15 -10.83
N PRO A 208 11.82 -5.85 -11.12
CA PRO A 208 12.97 -5.04 -11.50
C PRO A 208 14.01 -4.97 -10.41
#